data_0c6c8dcb22a69c25cd91d4f3f74ceb42
#
_entry.id   0c6c8dcb22a69c25cd91d4f3f74ceb42
#
_cell.length_a   1.000
_cell.length_b   1.000
_cell.length_c   1.000
_cell.angle_alpha   90.00
_cell.angle_beta   90.00
_cell.angle_gamma   90.00
#
_symmetry.space_group_name_H-M   'P 1'
#
loop_
_entity.id
_entity.type
_entity.pdbx_description
1 polymer ?
#
loop_
_entity_poly.entity_id
_entity_poly.type
_entity_poly.pdbx_seq_one_letter_code
_entity_poly.pdbx_strand_id
1 'polypeptide(L)'
;MRATIVHESRGRLRLRLRQKNLTLRQADLLETWLKGQPWVREAAVHERTGCIIVTFTGERETVLSALGAFTWAGAEASVALPDHSPRAMNREFQEKLVGKVAVKAAATLFLPAPLRIARVIWHMAPFLRKGLRCLGRHQIKVELLDALSIGISACRRDFGTAGTVMFLLEIGELLEDWTRKKSVADLAESLSLHVDRVWLKNGNDEVLVSIGQVKPGDLVVVRAGGVIPLDGVVAEG
;
A
#
# COMPACT_ATOMS: atom_id res chain seq x y z
N MET A 1 7.68 -21.96 12.41
CA MET A 1 7.75 -20.59 13.00
C MET A 1 7.50 -20.65 14.50
N ARG A 2 8.18 -19.84 15.38
CA ARG A 2 7.93 -19.83 16.83
C ARG A 2 7.06 -18.63 17.20
N ALA A 3 5.85 -18.88 17.68
CA ALA A 3 4.90 -17.86 18.11
C ALA A 3 4.26 -18.26 19.44
N THR A 4 3.81 -17.29 20.21
CA THR A 4 3.05 -17.47 21.45
C THR A 4 1.62 -16.98 21.26
N ILE A 5 0.64 -17.73 21.74
CA ILE A 5 -0.76 -17.33 21.72
C ILE A 5 -0.94 -16.24 22.79
N VAL A 6 -1.40 -15.07 22.37
CA VAL A 6 -1.66 -13.92 23.26
C VAL A 6 -3.11 -13.88 23.70
N HIS A 7 -4.00 -14.19 22.77
CA HIS A 7 -5.44 -14.21 23.01
C HIS A 7 -6.10 -15.16 22.03
N GLU A 8 -7.13 -15.86 22.47
CA GLU A 8 -7.92 -16.77 21.68
C GLU A 8 -9.40 -16.53 21.95
N SER A 9 -10.18 -16.50 20.88
CA SER A 9 -11.63 -16.50 20.94
C SER A 9 -12.17 -17.39 19.81
N ARG A 10 -13.46 -17.72 19.82
CA ARG A 10 -14.05 -18.63 18.84
C ARG A 10 -13.85 -18.12 17.40
N GLY A 11 -13.04 -18.81 16.61
CA GLY A 11 -12.72 -18.48 15.23
C GLY A 11 -11.68 -17.35 15.06
N ARG A 12 -11.03 -16.89 16.14
CA ARG A 12 -9.99 -15.84 16.07
C ARG A 12 -8.83 -16.13 17.00
N LEU A 13 -7.63 -16.10 16.46
CA LEU A 13 -6.37 -16.25 17.18
C LEU A 13 -5.55 -14.98 17.07
N ARG A 14 -5.01 -14.55 18.21
CA ARG A 14 -3.99 -13.51 18.26
C ARG A 14 -2.69 -14.12 18.76
N LEU A 15 -1.69 -14.11 17.89
CA LEU A 15 -0.39 -14.70 18.13
C LEU A 15 0.66 -13.58 18.18
N ARG A 16 1.72 -13.82 18.94
CA ARG A 16 2.90 -12.95 18.92
C ARG A 16 4.10 -13.75 18.48
N LEU A 17 4.78 -13.30 17.45
CA LEU A 17 6.05 -13.87 17.02
C LEU A 17 7.14 -13.61 18.06
N ARG A 18 8.01 -14.57 18.21
CA ARG A 18 9.19 -14.42 19.07
C ARG A 18 10.22 -13.45 18.47
N GLN A 19 10.20 -13.32 17.14
CA GLN A 19 11.01 -12.35 16.40
C GLN A 19 10.36 -10.96 16.56
N LYS A 20 11.06 -10.06 17.22
CA LYS A 20 10.69 -8.65 17.30
C LYS A 20 11.16 -7.95 16.02
N ASN A 21 10.36 -7.01 15.51
CA ASN A 21 10.64 -6.22 14.30
C ASN A 21 10.74 -7.07 13.01
N LEU A 22 9.59 -7.40 12.47
CA LEU A 22 9.48 -7.91 11.11
C LEU A 22 9.83 -6.80 10.12
N THR A 23 10.53 -7.14 9.04
CA THR A 23 10.62 -6.23 7.91
C THR A 23 9.23 -6.08 7.26
N LEU A 24 8.97 -4.95 6.58
CA LEU A 24 7.71 -4.74 5.87
C LEU A 24 7.43 -5.90 4.91
N ARG A 25 8.45 -6.30 4.14
CA ARG A 25 8.35 -7.43 3.20
C ARG A 25 7.99 -8.74 3.89
N GLN A 26 8.57 -9.03 5.05
CA GLN A 26 8.22 -10.22 5.84
C GLN A 26 6.78 -10.18 6.35
N ALA A 27 6.32 -9.01 6.81
CA ALA A 27 4.95 -8.85 7.27
C ALA A 27 3.94 -9.02 6.12
N ASP A 28 4.22 -8.45 4.95
CA ASP A 28 3.39 -8.59 3.75
C ASP A 28 3.38 -10.04 3.24
N LEU A 29 4.56 -10.68 3.20
CA LEU A 29 4.68 -12.09 2.79
C LEU A 29 3.86 -13.01 3.69
N LEU A 30 3.98 -12.84 5.00
CA LEU A 30 3.24 -13.65 5.97
C LEU A 30 1.74 -13.40 5.90
N GLU A 31 1.32 -12.14 5.71
CA GLU A 31 -0.10 -11.80 5.58
C GLU A 31 -0.70 -12.36 4.30
N THR A 32 -0.01 -12.22 3.16
CA THR A 32 -0.46 -12.75 1.87
C THR A 32 -0.51 -14.27 1.89
N TRP A 33 0.52 -14.91 2.47
CA TRP A 33 0.52 -16.37 2.64
C TRP A 33 -0.66 -16.85 3.50
N LEU A 34 -0.96 -16.15 4.60
CA LEU A 34 -2.10 -16.46 5.46
C LEU A 34 -3.42 -16.29 4.71
N LYS A 35 -3.61 -15.20 4.00
CA LYS A 35 -4.83 -14.93 3.21
C LYS A 35 -5.04 -15.97 2.08
N GLY A 36 -3.97 -16.57 1.57
CA GLY A 36 -4.05 -17.67 0.59
C GLY A 36 -4.47 -19.02 1.17
N GLN A 37 -4.62 -19.14 2.49
CA GLN A 37 -5.06 -20.41 3.10
C GLN A 37 -6.58 -20.54 3.09
N PRO A 38 -7.14 -21.71 2.71
CA PRO A 38 -8.60 -21.90 2.52
C PRO A 38 -9.40 -21.77 3.82
N TRP A 39 -8.75 -21.91 4.97
CA TRP A 39 -9.38 -21.80 6.30
C TRP A 39 -9.30 -20.39 6.88
N VAL A 40 -8.58 -19.44 6.28
CA VAL A 40 -8.47 -18.06 6.73
C VAL A 40 -9.57 -17.21 6.11
N ARG A 41 -10.31 -16.47 6.96
CA ARG A 41 -11.24 -15.42 6.53
C ARG A 41 -10.54 -14.08 6.44
N GLU A 42 -9.78 -13.74 7.49
CA GLU A 42 -9.02 -12.49 7.58
C GLU A 42 -7.69 -12.75 8.28
N ALA A 43 -6.67 -12.10 7.81
CA ALA A 43 -5.36 -12.09 8.45
C ALA A 43 -4.82 -10.65 8.48
N ALA A 44 -4.25 -10.28 9.63
CA ALA A 44 -3.53 -9.02 9.80
C ALA A 44 -2.22 -9.28 10.55
N VAL A 45 -1.13 -8.76 10.01
CA VAL A 45 0.21 -8.88 10.61
C VAL A 45 0.73 -7.50 10.95
N HIS A 46 1.09 -7.27 12.21
CA HIS A 46 1.63 -6.01 12.69
C HIS A 46 3.15 -6.11 12.84
N GLU A 47 3.90 -5.45 11.95
CA GLU A 47 5.36 -5.55 11.87
C GLU A 47 6.09 -5.06 13.14
N ARG A 48 5.60 -3.98 13.77
CA ARG A 48 6.24 -3.39 14.96
C ARG A 48 6.11 -4.25 16.20
N THR A 49 4.96 -4.91 16.35
CA THR A 49 4.66 -5.70 17.57
C THR A 49 4.90 -7.19 17.36
N GLY A 50 5.10 -7.64 16.13
CA GLY A 50 5.14 -9.04 15.74
C GLY A 50 3.82 -9.78 16.02
N CYS A 51 2.70 -9.03 16.16
CA CYS A 51 1.38 -9.61 16.38
C CYS A 51 0.77 -10.04 15.06
N ILE A 52 0.24 -11.27 15.05
CA ILE A 52 -0.55 -11.84 13.98
C ILE A 52 -1.97 -12.01 14.51
N ILE A 53 -2.95 -11.52 13.78
CA ILE A 53 -4.37 -11.74 14.06
C ILE A 53 -4.91 -12.55 12.89
N VAL A 54 -5.47 -13.71 13.17
CA VAL A 54 -6.08 -14.59 12.18
C VAL A 54 -7.52 -14.88 12.58
N THR A 55 -8.45 -14.59 11.70
CA THR A 55 -9.84 -15.04 11.80
C THR A 55 -10.00 -16.22 10.86
N PHE A 56 -10.43 -17.36 11.37
CA PHE A 56 -10.44 -18.63 10.64
C PHE A 56 -11.75 -19.39 10.79
N THR A 57 -11.98 -20.30 9.85
CA THR A 57 -13.09 -21.26 9.86
C THR A 57 -12.50 -22.67 9.94
N GLY A 58 -13.04 -23.51 10.83
CA GLY A 58 -12.57 -24.89 11.02
C GLY A 58 -11.86 -25.10 12.37
N GLU A 59 -11.01 -26.12 12.41
CA GLU A 59 -10.37 -26.54 13.65
C GLU A 59 -9.12 -25.69 13.96
N ARG A 60 -8.95 -25.37 15.24
CA ARG A 60 -7.81 -24.63 15.78
C ARG A 60 -6.46 -25.30 15.46
N GLU A 61 -6.42 -26.62 15.51
CA GLU A 61 -5.19 -27.39 15.32
C GLU A 61 -4.65 -27.30 13.89
N THR A 62 -5.54 -27.20 12.91
CA THR A 62 -5.17 -26.95 11.50
C THR A 62 -4.41 -25.61 11.37
N VAL A 63 -4.89 -24.57 12.03
CA VAL A 63 -4.24 -23.25 12.02
C VAL A 63 -2.86 -23.30 12.66
N LEU A 64 -2.75 -23.94 13.82
CA LEU A 64 -1.49 -24.05 14.56
C LEU A 64 -0.46 -24.91 13.84
N SER A 65 -0.88 -26.03 13.23
CA SER A 65 -0.01 -26.89 12.44
C SER A 65 0.51 -26.20 11.19
N ALA A 66 -0.35 -25.48 10.46
CA ALA A 66 0.04 -24.71 9.29
C ALA A 66 1.04 -23.59 9.64
N LEU A 67 0.77 -22.85 10.72
CA LEU A 67 1.72 -21.84 11.23
C LEU A 67 3.02 -22.47 11.74
N GLY A 68 2.98 -23.66 12.31
CA GLY A 68 4.16 -24.43 12.71
C GLY A 68 5.05 -24.81 11.52
N ALA A 69 4.43 -25.23 10.42
CA ALA A 69 5.08 -25.62 9.18
C ALA A 69 5.59 -24.42 8.34
N PHE A 70 5.15 -23.20 8.65
CA PHE A 70 5.54 -22.00 7.91
C PHE A 70 7.05 -21.78 7.94
N THR A 71 7.64 -21.61 6.76
CA THR A 71 9.03 -21.21 6.54
C THR A 71 9.08 -20.01 5.61
N TRP A 72 9.98 -19.07 5.87
CA TRP A 72 10.13 -17.87 5.04
C TRP A 72 10.48 -18.20 3.59
N ALA A 73 11.40 -19.13 3.38
CA ALA A 73 11.82 -19.55 2.05
C ALA A 73 10.68 -20.22 1.25
N GLY A 74 9.85 -21.03 1.93
CA GLY A 74 8.69 -21.68 1.30
C GLY A 74 7.61 -20.67 0.91
N ALA A 75 7.39 -19.65 1.75
CA ALA A 75 6.43 -18.59 1.46
C ALA A 75 6.90 -17.69 0.30
N GLU A 76 8.20 -17.35 0.23
CA GLU A 76 8.78 -16.59 -0.89
C GLU A 76 8.68 -17.33 -2.23
N ALA A 77 8.74 -18.64 -2.22
CA ALA A 77 8.58 -19.46 -3.42
C ALA A 77 7.13 -19.60 -3.88
N SER A 78 6.17 -19.50 -2.95
CA SER A 78 4.75 -19.77 -3.22
C SER A 78 3.88 -18.52 -3.40
N VAL A 79 4.36 -17.33 -2.98
CA VAL A 79 3.59 -16.08 -2.96
C VAL A 79 4.30 -15.01 -3.77
N ALA A 80 3.68 -14.55 -4.85
CA ALA A 80 4.12 -13.37 -5.57
C ALA A 80 3.69 -12.11 -4.79
N LEU A 81 4.66 -11.38 -4.24
CA LEU A 81 4.39 -10.09 -3.60
C LEU A 81 4.26 -9.00 -4.67
N PRO A 82 3.27 -8.11 -4.57
CA PRO A 82 3.21 -6.92 -5.42
C PRO A 82 4.42 -6.01 -5.15
N ASP A 83 4.97 -5.40 -6.18
CA ASP A 83 6.13 -4.48 -6.10
C ASP A 83 5.90 -3.29 -5.17
N HIS A 84 4.63 -2.91 -4.97
CA HIS A 84 4.21 -1.81 -4.10
C HIS A 84 3.19 -2.29 -3.08
N SER A 85 3.66 -2.56 -1.86
CA SER A 85 2.74 -2.90 -0.78
C SER A 85 2.06 -1.64 -0.22
N PRO A 86 0.76 -1.70 0.13
CA PRO A 86 0.05 -0.60 0.78
C PRO A 86 0.76 -0.10 2.06
N ARG A 87 1.46 -0.99 2.76
CA ARG A 87 2.24 -0.65 3.96
C ARG A 87 3.47 0.18 3.64
N ALA A 88 4.20 -0.18 2.59
CA ALA A 88 5.37 0.57 2.14
C ALA A 88 4.98 1.99 1.72
N MET A 89 3.88 2.15 0.98
CA MET A 89 3.34 3.45 0.58
C MET A 89 2.93 4.31 1.78
N ASN A 90 2.22 3.73 2.76
CA ASN A 90 1.81 4.43 3.97
C ASN A 90 3.01 4.88 4.81
N ARG A 91 4.04 4.03 4.92
CA ARG A 91 5.26 4.36 5.65
C ARG A 91 6.05 5.46 4.97
N GLU A 92 6.23 5.38 3.66
CA GLU A 92 6.90 6.43 2.87
C GLU A 92 6.19 7.78 3.03
N PHE A 93 4.84 7.77 2.98
CA PHE A 93 4.04 8.97 3.22
C PHE A 93 4.26 9.53 4.63
N GLN A 94 4.19 8.68 5.66
CA GLN A 94 4.39 9.09 7.05
C GLN A 94 5.80 9.66 7.28
N GLU A 95 6.84 9.02 6.76
CA GLU A 95 8.23 9.47 6.88
C GLU A 95 8.42 10.84 6.21
N LYS A 96 7.88 11.03 5.01
CA LYS A 96 7.92 12.33 4.30
C LYS A 96 7.13 13.41 5.04
N LEU A 97 5.94 13.09 5.54
CA LEU A 97 5.10 14.03 6.28
C LEU A 97 5.78 14.46 7.58
N VAL A 98 6.22 13.50 8.40
CA VAL A 98 6.93 13.78 9.66
C VAL A 98 8.22 14.55 9.39
N GLY A 99 8.98 14.19 8.38
CA GLY A 99 10.18 14.90 7.98
C GLY A 99 9.90 16.37 7.63
N LYS A 100 8.89 16.65 6.79
CA LYS A 100 8.51 18.03 6.43
C LYS A 100 8.06 18.84 7.65
N VAL A 101 7.22 18.26 8.52
CA VAL A 101 6.75 18.89 9.76
C VAL A 101 7.93 19.18 10.71
N ALA A 102 8.80 18.20 10.93
CA ALA A 102 9.96 18.34 11.79
C ALA A 102 10.92 19.43 11.29
N VAL A 103 11.21 19.47 9.99
CA VAL A 103 12.06 20.50 9.38
C VAL A 103 11.41 21.87 9.50
N LYS A 104 10.10 22.00 9.31
CA LYS A 104 9.38 23.28 9.51
C LYS A 104 9.45 23.72 10.96
N ALA A 105 9.16 22.83 11.91
CA ALA A 105 9.22 23.12 13.34
C ALA A 105 10.64 23.50 13.79
N ALA A 106 11.64 22.74 13.39
CA ALA A 106 13.04 23.05 13.68
C ALA A 106 13.46 24.42 13.12
N ALA A 107 13.08 24.73 11.88
CA ALA A 107 13.38 26.01 11.27
C ALA A 107 12.69 27.19 11.98
N THR A 108 11.47 26.99 12.50
CA THR A 108 10.77 28.07 13.24
C THR A 108 11.34 28.29 14.63
N LEU A 109 11.82 27.22 15.30
CA LEU A 109 12.31 27.27 16.67
C LEU A 109 13.79 27.68 16.76
N PHE A 110 14.63 27.15 15.87
CA PHE A 110 16.09 27.29 15.99
C PHE A 110 16.72 28.28 15.03
N LEU A 111 16.06 28.66 13.90
CA LEU A 111 16.67 29.61 12.98
C LEU A 111 16.41 31.06 13.41
N PRO A 112 17.47 31.91 13.45
CA PRO A 112 17.31 33.35 13.63
C PRO A 112 16.50 33.96 12.48
N ALA A 113 15.78 35.06 12.79
CA ALA A 113 14.84 35.70 11.86
C ALA A 113 15.39 35.95 10.44
N PRO A 114 16.64 36.48 10.24
CA PRO A 114 17.12 36.74 8.89
C PRO A 114 17.35 35.47 8.07
N LEU A 115 17.82 34.39 8.69
CA LEU A 115 18.03 33.11 8.00
C LEU A 115 16.68 32.43 7.66
N ARG A 116 15.69 32.60 8.51
CA ARG A 116 14.33 32.13 8.26
C ARG A 116 13.71 32.81 7.05
N ILE A 117 13.86 34.15 6.93
CA ILE A 117 13.40 34.91 5.78
C ILE A 117 14.14 34.49 4.51
N ALA A 118 15.46 34.37 4.53
CA ALA A 118 16.25 33.93 3.39
C ALA A 118 15.81 32.54 2.90
N ARG A 119 15.54 31.63 3.83
CA ARG A 119 15.00 30.31 3.51
C ARG A 119 13.63 30.38 2.84
N VAL A 120 12.71 31.22 3.34
CA VAL A 120 11.37 31.40 2.75
C VAL A 120 11.50 31.93 1.32
N ILE A 121 12.35 32.93 1.09
CA ILE A 121 12.61 33.49 -0.25
C ILE A 121 13.16 32.41 -1.19
N TRP A 122 14.09 31.59 -0.74
CA TRP A 122 14.64 30.49 -1.54
C TRP A 122 13.55 29.47 -1.92
N HIS A 123 12.72 29.06 -0.96
CA HIS A 123 11.63 28.11 -1.20
C HIS A 123 10.50 28.69 -2.07
N MET A 124 10.37 30.02 -2.14
CA MET A 124 9.36 30.69 -2.96
C MET A 124 9.69 30.62 -4.46
N ALA A 125 10.97 30.54 -4.83
CA ALA A 125 11.41 30.60 -6.21
C ALA A 125 10.75 29.54 -7.14
N PRO A 126 10.62 28.27 -6.77
CA PRO A 126 9.97 27.27 -7.61
C PRO A 126 8.47 27.54 -7.81
N PHE A 127 7.76 28.04 -6.80
CA PHE A 127 6.34 28.38 -6.90
C PHE A 127 6.12 29.54 -7.87
N LEU A 128 6.91 30.63 -7.72
CA LEU A 128 6.85 31.77 -8.64
C LEU A 128 7.19 31.37 -10.08
N ARG A 129 8.19 30.51 -10.27
CA ARG A 129 8.53 29.99 -11.62
C ARG A 129 7.41 29.18 -12.24
N LYS A 130 6.71 28.34 -11.46
CA LYS A 130 5.52 27.59 -11.92
C LYS A 130 4.43 28.56 -12.35
N GLY A 131 4.07 29.55 -11.51
CA GLY A 131 3.05 30.55 -11.79
C GLY A 131 3.37 31.41 -13.02
N LEU A 132 4.58 31.93 -13.15
CA LEU A 132 5.03 32.70 -14.32
C LEU A 132 4.97 31.88 -15.62
N ARG A 133 5.29 30.57 -15.54
CA ARG A 133 5.19 29.67 -16.71
C ARG A 133 3.74 29.45 -17.13
N CYS A 134 2.81 29.36 -16.17
CA CYS A 134 1.38 29.30 -16.47
C CYS A 134 0.87 30.57 -17.14
N LEU A 135 1.30 31.74 -16.62
CA LEU A 135 0.93 33.03 -17.22
C LEU A 135 1.47 33.18 -18.64
N GLY A 136 2.73 32.80 -18.91
CA GLY A 136 3.33 32.84 -20.24
C GLY A 136 2.68 31.87 -21.25
N ARG A 137 1.98 30.86 -20.76
CA ARG A 137 1.21 29.93 -21.61
C ARG A 137 -0.28 30.26 -21.71
N HIS A 138 -0.71 31.39 -21.19
CA HIS A 138 -2.11 31.80 -21.09
C HIS A 138 -3.04 30.73 -20.47
N GLN A 139 -2.52 29.94 -19.52
CA GLN A 139 -3.26 28.91 -18.82
C GLN A 139 -3.56 29.35 -17.39
N ILE A 140 -4.84 29.46 -17.06
CA ILE A 140 -5.28 29.73 -15.67
C ILE A 140 -5.35 28.39 -14.95
N LYS A 141 -4.33 28.11 -14.13
CA LYS A 141 -4.23 26.92 -13.31
C LYS A 141 -4.05 27.30 -11.84
N VAL A 142 -4.21 26.33 -10.95
CA VAL A 142 -4.05 26.50 -9.50
C VAL A 142 -2.65 27.05 -9.16
N GLU A 143 -1.62 26.64 -9.89
CA GLU A 143 -0.25 27.09 -9.71
C GLU A 143 -0.09 28.63 -9.88
N LEU A 144 -0.95 29.26 -10.68
CA LEU A 144 -0.95 30.71 -10.82
C LEU A 144 -1.53 31.37 -9.56
N LEU A 145 -2.60 30.82 -9.01
CA LEU A 145 -3.22 31.32 -7.77
C LEU A 145 -2.26 31.16 -6.58
N ASP A 146 -1.56 30.04 -6.50
CA ASP A 146 -0.55 29.76 -5.47
C ASP A 146 0.59 30.79 -5.55
N ALA A 147 1.11 31.03 -6.76
CA ALA A 147 2.17 32.00 -6.98
C ALA A 147 1.75 33.42 -6.64
N LEU A 148 0.50 33.81 -6.96
CA LEU A 148 -0.05 35.11 -6.60
C LEU A 148 -0.20 35.25 -5.10
N SER A 149 -0.74 34.27 -4.39
CA SER A 149 -0.92 34.28 -2.94
C SER A 149 0.41 34.40 -2.21
N ILE A 150 1.40 33.62 -2.61
CA ILE A 150 2.76 33.67 -2.07
C ILE A 150 3.44 35.02 -2.40
N GLY A 151 3.30 35.48 -3.65
CA GLY A 151 3.88 36.72 -4.11
C GLY A 151 3.32 37.95 -3.39
N ILE A 152 2.01 38.05 -3.23
CA ILE A 152 1.34 39.12 -2.48
C ILE A 152 1.80 39.13 -1.02
N SER A 153 1.86 37.96 -0.36
CA SER A 153 2.34 37.86 1.02
C SER A 153 3.80 38.33 1.15
N ALA A 154 4.64 37.99 0.20
CA ALA A 154 6.02 38.44 0.16
C ALA A 154 6.15 39.96 -0.07
N CYS A 155 5.37 40.55 -0.98
CA CYS A 155 5.33 41.98 -1.23
C CYS A 155 4.89 42.78 0.04
N ARG A 156 4.01 42.19 0.84
CA ARG A 156 3.61 42.74 2.15
C ARG A 156 4.66 42.52 3.25
N ARG A 157 5.80 41.91 2.94
CA ARG A 157 6.83 41.48 3.89
C ARG A 157 6.34 40.49 4.96
N ASP A 158 5.22 39.86 4.71
CA ASP A 158 4.70 38.80 5.57
C ASP A 158 5.26 37.42 5.15
N PHE A 159 6.52 37.21 5.45
CA PHE A 159 7.20 35.95 5.15
C PHE A 159 6.72 34.78 6.00
N GLY A 160 6.06 35.07 7.14
CA GLY A 160 5.45 34.07 7.99
C GLY A 160 4.26 33.38 7.28
N THR A 161 3.35 34.20 6.77
CA THR A 161 2.20 33.72 5.99
C THR A 161 2.65 33.06 4.70
N ALA A 162 3.57 33.67 3.92
CA ALA A 162 4.10 33.05 2.72
C ALA A 162 4.71 31.64 2.98
N GLY A 163 5.51 31.53 4.04
CA GLY A 163 6.10 30.25 4.43
C GLY A 163 5.10 29.21 4.95
N THR A 164 3.97 29.65 5.51
CA THR A 164 2.90 28.76 5.95
C THR A 164 2.05 28.27 4.77
N VAL A 165 1.71 29.16 3.85
CA VAL A 165 0.99 28.80 2.61
C VAL A 165 1.81 27.77 1.81
N MET A 166 3.10 28.05 1.56
CA MET A 166 3.96 27.08 0.85
C MET A 166 4.02 25.72 1.54
N PHE A 167 4.12 25.71 2.87
CA PHE A 167 4.12 24.45 3.62
C PHE A 167 2.81 23.68 3.47
N LEU A 168 1.66 24.36 3.53
CA LEU A 168 0.36 23.72 3.34
C LEU A 168 0.20 23.17 1.92
N LEU A 169 0.66 23.92 0.91
CA LEU A 169 0.66 23.44 -0.48
C LEU A 169 1.53 22.19 -0.67
N GLU A 170 2.73 22.18 -0.07
CA GLU A 170 3.60 21.00 -0.12
C GLU A 170 3.00 19.77 0.58
N ILE A 171 2.26 19.96 1.67
CA ILE A 171 1.52 18.87 2.34
C ILE A 171 0.36 18.41 1.46
N GLY A 172 -0.34 19.34 0.81
CA GLY A 172 -1.41 19.04 -0.13
C GLY A 172 -0.92 18.19 -1.32
N GLU A 173 0.18 18.58 -1.96
CA GLU A 173 0.81 17.81 -3.05
C GLU A 173 1.21 16.39 -2.58
N LEU A 174 1.78 16.27 -1.37
CA LEU A 174 2.15 14.98 -0.80
C LEU A 174 0.93 14.08 -0.56
N LEU A 175 -0.16 14.65 -0.05
CA LEU A 175 -1.41 13.92 0.21
C LEU A 175 -2.09 13.49 -1.11
N GLU A 176 -2.08 14.36 -2.12
CA GLU A 176 -2.61 14.06 -3.45
C GLU A 176 -1.85 12.90 -4.09
N ASP A 177 -0.52 12.93 -4.07
CA ASP A 177 0.32 11.86 -4.60
C ASP A 177 0.06 10.53 -3.90
N TRP A 178 -0.06 10.54 -2.58
CA TRP A 178 -0.37 9.34 -1.80
C TRP A 178 -1.76 8.80 -2.13
N THR A 179 -2.78 9.69 -2.19
CA THR A 179 -4.15 9.29 -2.51
C THR A 179 -4.25 8.70 -3.91
N ARG A 180 -3.57 9.30 -4.89
CA ARG A 180 -3.51 8.80 -6.27
C ARG A 180 -2.89 7.41 -6.33
N LYS A 181 -1.73 7.23 -5.71
CA LYS A 181 -1.04 5.92 -5.67
C LYS A 181 -1.91 4.86 -5.00
N LYS A 182 -2.56 5.21 -3.90
CA LYS A 182 -3.45 4.31 -3.18
C LYS A 182 -4.67 3.94 -4.01
N SER A 183 -5.32 4.90 -4.64
CA SER A 183 -6.49 4.64 -5.49
C SER A 183 -6.16 3.73 -6.68
N VAL A 184 -4.98 3.91 -7.29
CA VAL A 184 -4.52 3.02 -8.37
C VAL A 184 -4.26 1.60 -7.85
N ALA A 185 -3.65 1.46 -6.68
CA ALA A 185 -3.40 0.16 -6.06
C ALA A 185 -4.71 -0.55 -5.68
N ASP A 186 -5.65 0.16 -5.05
CA ASP A 186 -6.97 -0.37 -4.66
C ASP A 186 -7.77 -0.78 -5.92
N LEU A 187 -7.68 0.00 -6.99
CA LEU A 187 -8.31 -0.34 -8.28
C LEU A 187 -7.68 -1.58 -8.91
N ALA A 188 -6.35 -1.66 -8.93
CA ALA A 188 -5.64 -2.83 -9.44
C ALA A 188 -5.98 -4.09 -8.63
N GLU A 189 -6.10 -3.99 -7.30
CA GLU A 189 -6.54 -5.08 -6.44
C GLU A 189 -7.98 -5.51 -6.75
N SER A 190 -8.89 -4.56 -6.95
CA SER A 190 -10.29 -4.85 -7.29
C SER A 190 -10.48 -5.41 -8.69
N LEU A 191 -9.62 -5.02 -9.64
CA LEU A 191 -9.63 -5.54 -11.02
C LEU A 191 -8.89 -6.88 -11.15
N SER A 192 -7.96 -7.18 -10.26
CA SER A 192 -7.35 -8.51 -10.17
C SER A 192 -8.37 -9.48 -9.57
N LEU A 193 -9.25 -9.97 -10.42
CA LEU A 193 -10.18 -11.06 -10.07
C LEU A 193 -9.32 -12.27 -9.69
N HIS A 194 -9.16 -12.50 -8.40
CA HIS A 194 -8.54 -13.71 -7.88
C HIS A 194 -9.50 -14.87 -8.13
N VAL A 195 -9.37 -15.50 -9.27
CA VAL A 195 -10.03 -16.78 -9.51
C VAL A 195 -9.17 -17.84 -8.82
N ASP A 196 -9.50 -18.15 -7.58
CA ASP A 196 -8.76 -19.14 -6.79
C ASP A 196 -9.02 -20.58 -7.25
N ARG A 197 -10.16 -20.81 -7.93
CA ARG A 197 -10.62 -22.15 -8.33
C ARG A 197 -11.14 -22.15 -9.74
N VAL A 198 -10.89 -23.24 -10.44
CA VAL A 198 -11.31 -23.45 -11.83
C VAL A 198 -11.96 -24.83 -11.96
N TRP A 199 -12.90 -24.96 -12.91
CA TRP A 199 -13.49 -26.24 -13.25
C TRP A 199 -12.58 -26.99 -14.22
N LEU A 200 -12.01 -28.08 -13.78
CA LEU A 200 -11.19 -28.98 -14.61
C LEU A 200 -12.09 -30.06 -15.21
N LYS A 201 -12.04 -30.24 -16.52
CA LYS A 201 -12.75 -31.31 -17.22
C LYS A 201 -11.91 -32.59 -17.16
N ASN A 202 -12.40 -33.60 -16.45
CA ASN A 202 -11.77 -34.91 -16.38
C ASN A 202 -12.72 -35.96 -16.99
N GLY A 203 -12.53 -36.22 -18.28
CA GLY A 203 -13.48 -37.07 -19.04
C GLY A 203 -14.85 -36.41 -19.16
N ASN A 204 -15.86 -36.97 -18.52
CA ASN A 204 -17.24 -36.46 -18.52
C ASN A 204 -17.60 -35.65 -17.25
N ASP A 205 -16.71 -35.64 -16.27
CA ASP A 205 -16.93 -34.97 -14.99
C ASP A 205 -16.19 -33.62 -14.93
N GLU A 206 -16.77 -32.64 -14.27
CA GLU A 206 -16.17 -31.36 -13.95
C GLU A 206 -15.81 -31.31 -12.46
N VAL A 207 -14.53 -31.12 -12.15
CA VAL A 207 -14.03 -31.05 -10.77
C VAL A 207 -13.52 -29.65 -10.47
N LEU A 208 -13.99 -29.06 -9.37
CA LEU A 208 -13.52 -27.74 -8.92
C LEU A 208 -12.15 -27.89 -8.22
N VAL A 209 -11.10 -27.41 -8.84
CA VAL A 209 -9.73 -27.47 -8.33
C VAL A 209 -9.15 -26.08 -8.09
N SER A 210 -8.12 -25.99 -7.24
CA SER A 210 -7.35 -24.75 -7.11
C SER A 210 -6.56 -24.48 -8.38
N ILE A 211 -6.46 -23.21 -8.78
CA ILE A 211 -5.72 -22.78 -9.98
C ILE A 211 -4.26 -23.27 -9.97
N GLY A 212 -3.63 -23.35 -8.78
CA GLY A 212 -2.27 -23.85 -8.61
C GLY A 212 -2.11 -25.36 -8.87
N GLN A 213 -3.19 -26.11 -9.03
CA GLN A 213 -3.17 -27.55 -9.33
C GLN A 213 -3.31 -27.85 -10.82
N VAL A 214 -3.66 -26.84 -11.63
CA VAL A 214 -3.80 -26.96 -13.08
C VAL A 214 -2.44 -27.07 -13.74
N LYS A 215 -2.31 -28.00 -14.67
CA LYS A 215 -1.08 -28.25 -15.43
C LYS A 215 -1.26 -27.88 -16.90
N PRO A 216 -0.17 -27.55 -17.60
CA PRO A 216 -0.21 -27.38 -19.04
C PRO A 216 -0.78 -28.63 -19.73
N GLY A 217 -1.81 -28.43 -20.56
CA GLY A 217 -2.55 -29.50 -21.25
C GLY A 217 -3.86 -29.90 -20.59
N ASP A 218 -4.17 -29.39 -19.40
CA ASP A 218 -5.47 -29.62 -18.77
C ASP A 218 -6.57 -28.82 -19.45
N LEU A 219 -7.80 -29.39 -19.50
CA LEU A 219 -8.98 -28.72 -20.03
C LEU A 219 -9.74 -28.03 -18.91
N VAL A 220 -9.84 -26.69 -19.02
CA VAL A 220 -10.57 -25.85 -18.06
C VAL A 220 -11.90 -25.40 -18.68
N VAL A 221 -12.98 -25.56 -17.93
CA VAL A 221 -14.30 -25.14 -18.34
C VAL A 221 -14.58 -23.71 -17.83
N VAL A 222 -14.82 -22.80 -18.75
CA VAL A 222 -15.25 -21.42 -18.47
C VAL A 222 -16.67 -21.25 -18.98
N ARG A 223 -17.61 -20.95 -18.08
CA ARG A 223 -19.02 -20.77 -18.44
C ARG A 223 -19.27 -19.37 -18.98
N ALA A 224 -20.33 -19.20 -19.77
CA ALA A 224 -20.74 -17.89 -20.29
C ALA A 224 -20.90 -16.88 -19.14
N GLY A 225 -20.27 -15.70 -19.29
CA GLY A 225 -20.19 -14.66 -18.27
C GLY A 225 -19.08 -14.86 -17.22
N GLY A 226 -18.33 -15.95 -17.29
CA GLY A 226 -17.17 -16.19 -16.44
C GLY A 226 -15.91 -15.51 -16.98
N VAL A 227 -14.90 -15.39 -16.10
CA VAL A 227 -13.57 -14.88 -16.45
C VAL A 227 -12.68 -16.05 -16.86
N ILE A 228 -11.89 -15.87 -17.91
CA ILE A 228 -10.85 -16.82 -18.31
C ILE A 228 -9.66 -16.65 -17.34
N PRO A 229 -9.41 -17.64 -16.46
CA PRO A 229 -8.47 -17.47 -15.35
C PRO A 229 -7.02 -17.81 -15.70
N LEU A 230 -6.78 -18.41 -16.86
CA LEU A 230 -5.48 -18.92 -17.31
C LEU A 230 -5.30 -18.66 -18.79
N ASP A 231 -4.06 -18.45 -19.20
CA ASP A 231 -3.72 -18.39 -20.62
C ASP A 231 -3.86 -19.78 -21.25
N GLY A 232 -4.52 -19.85 -22.39
CA GLY A 232 -4.80 -21.12 -23.06
C GLY A 232 -5.33 -20.96 -24.47
N VAL A 233 -5.63 -22.09 -25.11
CA VAL A 233 -6.22 -22.14 -26.44
C VAL A 233 -7.63 -22.71 -26.31
N VAL A 234 -8.62 -22.11 -27.00
CA VAL A 234 -9.98 -22.62 -27.01
C VAL A 234 -10.01 -23.98 -27.68
N ALA A 235 -10.43 -25.00 -26.95
CA ALA A 235 -10.54 -26.37 -27.44
C ALA A 235 -11.94 -26.67 -27.98
N GLU A 236 -12.99 -26.20 -27.28
CA GLU A 236 -14.42 -26.33 -27.65
C GLU A 236 -15.17 -25.08 -27.19
N GLY A 237 -16.20 -24.66 -27.93
CA GLY A 237 -17.08 -23.54 -27.53
C GLY A 237 -17.75 -22.85 -28.72
#